data_01f824961a914a83d4a376dd56585809
#
_entry.id   01f824961a914a83d4a376dd56585809
#
_cell.length_a   1.000
_cell.length_b   1.000
_cell.length_c   1.000
_cell.angle_alpha   90.00
_cell.angle_beta   90.00
_cell.angle_gamma   90.00
#
_symmetry.space_group_name_H-M   'P 1'
#
loop_
_entity.id
_entity.type
_entity.pdbx_description
1 polymer ?
#
loop_
_entity_poly.entity_id
_entity_poly.type
_entity_poly.pdbx_seq_one_letter_code
_entity_poly.pdbx_strand_id
1 'polypeptide(L)'
;MINRDRLAALRKIEDERFLALHPKSGEMFKAGQKNMPGGVPMSWMAKWPGAYPVFVENAKGARFTDVDGNTYIDFCLGDTGSMTGHSPDATVAAIREQAGKGITAMLPTADAAIVSAELAARFGLPLWQFTVSATDANRHVIRYSRMITGRSKIVVIDRCYHGSVDETFATLNALGNTVAREGNIGAPVALDQTTRVVEFNDIAGMEKAL
;
A
#
# COMPACT_ATOMS: atom_id res chain seq x y z
N MET A 1 8.46 12.66 31.61
CA MET A 1 9.30 11.46 31.32
C MET A 1 8.38 10.23 31.24
N ILE A 2 8.49 9.38 30.22
CA ILE A 2 7.67 8.17 30.09
C ILE A 2 8.12 7.15 31.13
N ASN A 3 7.17 6.65 31.95
CA ASN A 3 7.43 5.57 32.90
C ASN A 3 7.47 4.22 32.13
N ARG A 4 8.66 3.69 31.91
CA ARG A 4 8.88 2.46 31.10
C ARG A 4 8.36 1.20 31.78
N ASP A 5 8.38 1.11 33.11
CA ASP A 5 7.88 -0.05 33.86
C ASP A 5 6.35 -0.14 33.78
N ARG A 6 5.68 1.02 33.92
CA ARG A 6 4.24 1.11 33.69
C ARG A 6 3.85 0.75 32.26
N LEU A 7 4.63 1.20 31.27
CA LEU A 7 4.40 0.86 29.86
C LEU A 7 4.54 -0.64 29.62
N ALA A 8 5.57 -1.28 30.19
CA ALA A 8 5.76 -2.73 30.07
C ALA A 8 4.62 -3.53 30.73
N ALA A 9 4.16 -3.08 31.92
CA ALA A 9 3.03 -3.71 32.60
C ALA A 9 1.72 -3.60 31.77
N LEU A 10 1.43 -2.40 31.23
CA LEU A 10 0.26 -2.20 30.38
C LEU A 10 0.36 -3.02 29.09
N ARG A 11 1.53 -3.10 28.47
CA ARG A 11 1.77 -3.93 27.29
C ARG A 11 1.43 -5.38 27.55
N LYS A 12 1.86 -5.95 28.68
CA LYS A 12 1.55 -7.32 29.03
C LYS A 12 0.04 -7.56 29.14
N ILE A 13 -0.69 -6.66 29.80
CA ILE A 13 -2.15 -6.74 29.92
C ILE A 13 -2.83 -6.73 28.55
N GLU A 14 -2.42 -5.83 27.65
CA GLU A 14 -3.00 -5.72 26.30
C GLU A 14 -2.64 -6.92 25.42
N ASP A 15 -1.43 -7.47 25.54
CA ASP A 15 -1.04 -8.68 24.82
C ASP A 15 -1.87 -9.90 25.26
N GLU A 16 -2.11 -10.08 26.57
CA GLU A 16 -2.98 -11.13 27.11
C GLU A 16 -4.43 -10.96 26.65
N ARG A 17 -4.94 -9.72 26.67
CA ARG A 17 -6.28 -9.39 26.18
C ARG A 17 -6.42 -9.66 24.69
N PHE A 18 -5.40 -9.27 23.88
CA PHE A 18 -5.39 -9.53 22.45
C PHE A 18 -5.52 -11.02 22.15
N LEU A 19 -4.72 -11.84 22.80
CA LEU A 19 -4.76 -13.30 22.61
C LEU A 19 -6.11 -13.90 22.99
N ALA A 20 -6.73 -13.43 24.07
CA ALA A 20 -8.04 -13.89 24.52
C ALA A 20 -9.18 -13.51 23.55
N LEU A 21 -9.08 -12.35 22.89
CA LEU A 21 -10.10 -11.84 21.98
C LEU A 21 -9.96 -12.34 20.53
N HIS A 22 -8.80 -12.90 20.13
CA HIS A 22 -8.49 -13.24 18.73
C HIS A 22 -7.99 -14.68 18.52
N PRO A 23 -8.59 -15.71 19.16
CA PRO A 23 -8.12 -17.10 19.06
C PRO A 23 -8.18 -17.64 17.62
N LYS A 24 -9.26 -17.35 16.86
CA LYS A 24 -9.39 -17.82 15.47
C LYS A 24 -8.38 -17.16 14.54
N SER A 25 -8.14 -15.87 14.71
CA SER A 25 -7.07 -15.16 13.98
C SER A 25 -5.71 -15.81 14.22
N GLY A 26 -5.42 -16.22 15.47
CA GLY A 26 -4.21 -16.94 15.81
C GLY A 26 -4.10 -18.31 15.14
N GLU A 27 -5.20 -19.07 15.09
CA GLU A 27 -5.26 -20.36 14.38
C GLU A 27 -5.04 -20.19 12.87
N MET A 28 -5.68 -19.19 12.25
CA MET A 28 -5.51 -18.88 10.82
C MET A 28 -4.07 -18.44 10.50
N PHE A 29 -3.47 -17.61 11.35
CA PHE A 29 -2.08 -17.21 11.22
C PHE A 29 -1.14 -18.42 11.27
N LYS A 30 -1.30 -19.30 12.27
CA LYS A 30 -0.51 -20.53 12.39
C LYS A 30 -0.70 -21.47 11.20
N ALA A 31 -1.93 -21.59 10.70
CA ALA A 31 -2.20 -22.37 9.49
C ALA A 31 -1.52 -21.76 8.26
N GLY A 32 -1.57 -20.42 8.12
CA GLY A 32 -0.93 -19.69 7.04
C GLY A 32 0.59 -19.85 6.98
N GLN A 33 1.25 -19.99 8.14
CA GLN A 33 2.71 -20.20 8.21
C GLN A 33 3.21 -21.45 7.47
N LYS A 34 2.34 -22.41 7.19
CA LYS A 34 2.72 -23.62 6.45
C LYS A 34 3.03 -23.34 4.97
N ASN A 35 2.39 -22.34 4.37
CA ASN A 35 2.41 -22.12 2.93
C ASN A 35 2.70 -20.65 2.53
N MET A 36 2.72 -19.73 3.49
CA MET A 36 2.98 -18.30 3.25
C MET A 36 4.14 -17.83 4.12
N PRO A 37 5.16 -17.17 3.56
CA PRO A 37 6.21 -16.52 4.33
C PRO A 37 5.61 -15.53 5.34
N GLY A 38 5.92 -15.71 6.64
CA GLY A 38 5.37 -14.87 7.71
C GLY A 38 3.89 -15.13 8.04
N GLY A 39 3.25 -16.19 7.49
CA GLY A 39 1.86 -16.57 7.79
C GLY A 39 0.79 -15.68 7.16
N VAL A 40 1.16 -14.76 6.28
CA VAL A 40 0.28 -13.74 5.68
C VAL A 40 0.54 -13.59 4.18
N PRO A 41 -0.46 -13.11 3.38
CA PRO A 41 -0.31 -12.99 1.92
C PRO A 41 0.78 -12.01 1.48
N MET A 42 1.04 -10.97 2.25
CA MET A 42 2.04 -9.94 1.93
C MET A 42 2.96 -9.73 3.13
N SER A 43 4.26 -9.68 2.90
CA SER A 43 5.29 -9.61 3.96
C SER A 43 5.11 -8.46 4.96
N TRP A 44 4.58 -7.31 4.51
CA TRP A 44 4.33 -6.17 5.38
C TRP A 44 3.20 -6.42 6.40
N MET A 45 2.24 -7.30 6.10
CA MET A 45 1.16 -7.69 7.03
C MET A 45 1.68 -8.45 8.26
N ALA A 46 2.88 -9.06 8.18
CA ALA A 46 3.52 -9.68 9.32
C ALA A 46 4.07 -8.66 10.34
N LYS A 47 4.21 -7.38 9.96
CA LYS A 47 4.66 -6.30 10.85
C LYS A 47 3.52 -5.80 11.75
N TRP A 48 2.87 -6.69 12.42
CA TRP A 48 1.79 -6.39 13.37
C TRP A 48 2.37 -6.10 14.77
N PRO A 49 1.82 -5.12 15.51
CA PRO A 49 2.33 -4.80 16.85
C PRO A 49 1.99 -5.85 17.93
N GLY A 50 1.03 -6.75 17.68
CA GLY A 50 0.67 -7.87 18.52
C GLY A 50 1.35 -9.19 18.11
N ALA A 51 0.88 -10.30 18.65
CA ALA A 51 1.42 -11.63 18.37
C ALA A 51 1.19 -12.09 16.92
N TYR A 52 0.09 -11.64 16.30
CA TYR A 52 -0.30 -11.91 14.92
C TYR A 52 -1.34 -10.87 14.45
N PRO A 53 -1.55 -10.65 13.15
CA PRO A 53 -2.60 -9.75 12.66
C PRO A 53 -3.99 -10.36 12.87
N VAL A 54 -5.01 -9.51 13.01
CA VAL A 54 -6.40 -9.93 12.93
C VAL A 54 -6.76 -10.30 11.48
N PHE A 55 -7.62 -11.29 11.32
CA PHE A 55 -8.13 -11.70 10.01
C PHE A 55 -9.54 -11.16 9.82
N VAL A 56 -9.75 -10.42 8.74
CA VAL A 56 -11.04 -9.78 8.44
C VAL A 56 -12.01 -10.79 7.86
N GLU A 57 -13.24 -10.85 8.40
CA GLU A 57 -14.34 -11.63 7.83
C GLU A 57 -15.20 -10.80 6.88
N ASN A 58 -15.59 -9.61 7.30
CA ASN A 58 -16.39 -8.71 6.46
C ASN A 58 -16.13 -7.24 6.81
N ALA A 59 -16.53 -6.36 5.88
CA ALA A 59 -16.44 -4.93 6.08
C ALA A 59 -17.59 -4.19 5.37
N LYS A 60 -18.16 -3.17 6.02
CA LYS A 60 -19.23 -2.31 5.47
C LYS A 60 -19.11 -0.89 5.99
N GLY A 61 -19.18 0.08 5.10
CA GLY A 61 -19.04 1.49 5.47
C GLY A 61 -17.71 1.76 6.17
N ALA A 62 -17.73 2.36 7.34
CA ALA A 62 -16.54 2.69 8.14
C ALA A 62 -16.14 1.58 9.15
N ARG A 63 -16.63 0.36 9.00
CA ARG A 63 -16.41 -0.71 9.96
C ARG A 63 -15.98 -1.99 9.28
N PHE A 64 -15.16 -2.77 9.99
CA PHE A 64 -14.92 -4.16 9.64
C PHE A 64 -15.11 -5.07 10.86
N THR A 65 -15.40 -6.34 10.61
CA THR A 65 -15.52 -7.39 11.63
C THR A 65 -14.47 -8.44 11.34
N ASP A 66 -13.76 -8.87 12.38
CA ASP A 66 -12.79 -9.94 12.27
C ASP A 66 -13.44 -11.33 12.37
N VAL A 67 -12.68 -12.36 12.10
CA VAL A 67 -13.14 -13.77 12.16
C VAL A 67 -13.50 -14.24 13.58
N ASP A 68 -13.08 -13.50 14.59
CA ASP A 68 -13.39 -13.70 15.99
C ASP A 68 -14.71 -13.03 16.42
N GLY A 69 -15.30 -12.20 15.52
CA GLY A 69 -16.55 -11.48 15.74
C GLY A 69 -16.40 -10.09 16.35
N ASN A 70 -15.18 -9.60 16.52
CA ASN A 70 -14.94 -8.26 17.03
C ASN A 70 -15.13 -7.23 15.90
N THR A 71 -15.83 -6.14 16.19
CA THR A 71 -16.08 -5.06 15.21
C THR A 71 -15.27 -3.83 15.55
N TYR A 72 -14.64 -3.27 14.53
CA TYR A 72 -13.74 -2.11 14.60
C TYR A 72 -14.23 -0.95 13.74
N ILE A 73 -13.90 0.28 14.14
CA ILE A 73 -13.95 1.43 13.25
C ILE A 73 -12.66 1.44 12.46
N ASP A 74 -12.77 1.45 11.13
CA ASP A 74 -11.61 1.42 10.24
C ASP A 74 -11.11 2.83 9.94
N PHE A 75 -10.01 3.22 10.55
CA PHE A 75 -9.29 4.47 10.25
C PHE A 75 -8.18 4.28 9.20
N CYS A 76 -7.91 3.05 8.77
CA CYS A 76 -6.93 2.76 7.72
C CYS A 76 -7.55 2.84 6.32
N LEU A 77 -8.83 2.50 6.18
CA LEU A 77 -9.58 2.53 4.92
C LEU A 77 -8.92 1.68 3.82
N GLY A 78 -8.32 0.54 4.21
CA GLY A 78 -7.59 -0.30 3.26
C GLY A 78 -6.44 0.45 2.57
N ASP A 79 -5.73 1.30 3.32
CA ASP A 79 -4.67 2.17 2.81
C ASP A 79 -5.14 3.03 1.63
N THR A 80 -6.25 3.76 1.86
CA THR A 80 -6.99 4.62 0.91
C THR A 80 -7.85 3.90 -0.14
N GLY A 81 -7.75 2.59 -0.29
CA GLY A 81 -8.57 1.83 -1.24
C GLY A 81 -10.07 1.86 -0.95
N SER A 82 -10.47 2.13 0.29
CA SER A 82 -11.87 2.17 0.74
C SER A 82 -12.30 3.54 1.24
N MET A 83 -11.81 4.64 0.63
CA MET A 83 -12.13 6.01 1.03
C MET A 83 -13.64 6.35 0.97
N THR A 84 -14.38 5.66 0.11
CA THR A 84 -15.86 5.79 0.02
C THR A 84 -16.61 4.86 0.97
N GLY A 85 -15.88 4.19 1.87
CA GLY A 85 -16.38 3.13 2.73
C GLY A 85 -16.26 1.74 2.09
N HIS A 86 -16.26 0.72 2.95
CA HIS A 86 -16.25 -0.67 2.52
C HIS A 86 -17.58 -1.07 1.85
N SER A 87 -17.50 -1.87 0.82
CA SER A 87 -18.64 -2.51 0.17
C SER A 87 -19.81 -1.56 -0.15
N PRO A 88 -19.61 -0.44 -0.90
CA PRO A 88 -20.71 0.42 -1.32
C PRO A 88 -21.71 -0.38 -2.18
N ASP A 89 -23.02 -0.22 -1.94
CA ASP A 89 -24.03 -1.08 -2.56
C ASP A 89 -24.01 -1.03 -4.09
N ALA A 90 -23.85 0.15 -4.68
CA ALA A 90 -23.76 0.30 -6.13
C ALA A 90 -22.55 -0.42 -6.73
N THR A 91 -21.38 -0.31 -6.06
CA THR A 91 -20.15 -1.00 -6.48
C THR A 91 -20.31 -2.51 -6.38
N VAL A 92 -20.88 -3.01 -5.29
CA VAL A 92 -21.15 -4.43 -5.08
C VAL A 92 -22.09 -4.99 -6.16
N ALA A 93 -23.16 -4.23 -6.49
CA ALA A 93 -24.10 -4.62 -7.54
C ALA A 93 -23.42 -4.69 -8.90
N ALA A 94 -22.64 -3.69 -9.28
CA ALA A 94 -21.89 -3.66 -10.54
C ALA A 94 -20.87 -4.79 -10.65
N ILE A 95 -20.12 -5.09 -9.57
CA ILE A 95 -19.16 -6.20 -9.55
C ILE A 95 -19.89 -7.55 -9.74
N ARG A 96 -21.01 -7.77 -9.04
CA ARG A 96 -21.81 -9.01 -9.19
C ARG A 96 -22.32 -9.20 -10.60
N GLU A 97 -22.82 -8.15 -11.23
CA GLU A 97 -23.27 -8.19 -12.61
C GLU A 97 -22.12 -8.49 -13.58
N GLN A 98 -21.00 -7.79 -13.44
CA GLN A 98 -19.85 -7.97 -14.33
C GLN A 98 -19.18 -9.34 -14.15
N ALA A 99 -19.14 -9.87 -12.93
CA ALA A 99 -18.59 -11.21 -12.68
C ALA A 99 -19.27 -12.31 -13.51
N GLY A 100 -20.60 -12.18 -13.75
CA GLY A 100 -21.36 -13.08 -14.59
C GLY A 100 -21.07 -12.94 -16.10
N LYS A 101 -20.43 -11.84 -16.52
CA LYS A 101 -20.06 -11.55 -17.92
C LYS A 101 -18.58 -11.82 -18.22
N GLY A 102 -17.80 -12.12 -17.19
CA GLY A 102 -16.34 -12.27 -17.26
C GLY A 102 -15.58 -10.99 -16.86
N ILE A 103 -14.49 -11.17 -16.12
CA ILE A 103 -13.67 -10.09 -15.57
C ILE A 103 -12.22 -10.09 -16.09
N THR A 104 -11.84 -11.11 -16.87
CA THR A 104 -10.50 -11.23 -17.45
C THR A 104 -10.63 -11.40 -18.96
N ALA A 105 -10.21 -10.38 -19.71
CA ALA A 105 -10.23 -10.41 -21.17
C ALA A 105 -8.99 -9.70 -21.72
N MET A 106 -8.51 -10.18 -22.88
CA MET A 106 -7.42 -9.53 -23.62
C MET A 106 -7.91 -8.34 -24.45
N LEU A 107 -9.23 -8.26 -24.70
CA LEU A 107 -9.84 -7.20 -25.50
C LEU A 107 -10.45 -6.12 -24.58
N PRO A 108 -10.47 -4.85 -25.03
CA PRO A 108 -11.09 -3.78 -24.27
C PRO A 108 -12.60 -3.95 -24.17
N THR A 109 -13.18 -3.51 -23.06
CA THR A 109 -14.63 -3.41 -22.87
C THR A 109 -15.12 -1.98 -23.11
N ALA A 110 -16.42 -1.81 -23.26
CA ALA A 110 -17.04 -0.49 -23.41
C ALA A 110 -16.77 0.43 -22.20
N ASP A 111 -16.58 -0.15 -21.00
CA ASP A 111 -16.31 0.60 -19.77
C ASP A 111 -15.03 1.44 -19.87
N ALA A 112 -14.03 0.99 -20.64
CA ALA A 112 -12.78 1.73 -20.81
C ALA A 112 -13.01 3.14 -21.40
N ALA A 113 -13.88 3.25 -22.40
CA ALA A 113 -14.23 4.54 -23.01
C ALA A 113 -15.05 5.42 -22.06
N ILE A 114 -16.00 4.84 -21.31
CA ILE A 114 -16.86 5.57 -20.36
C ILE A 114 -16.00 6.12 -19.22
N VAL A 115 -15.15 5.27 -18.63
CA VAL A 115 -14.30 5.66 -17.49
C VAL A 115 -13.26 6.70 -17.91
N SER A 116 -12.63 6.54 -19.09
CA SER A 116 -11.64 7.52 -19.57
C SER A 116 -12.27 8.90 -19.85
N ALA A 117 -13.48 8.95 -20.40
CA ALA A 117 -14.21 10.18 -20.61
C ALA A 117 -14.55 10.90 -19.29
N GLU A 118 -15.00 10.16 -18.29
CA GLU A 118 -15.30 10.70 -16.96
C GLU A 118 -14.04 11.23 -16.27
N LEU A 119 -12.93 10.49 -16.33
CA LEU A 119 -11.66 10.95 -15.78
C LEU A 119 -11.14 12.20 -16.50
N ALA A 120 -11.26 12.28 -17.82
CA ALA A 120 -10.88 13.45 -18.58
C ALA A 120 -11.68 14.69 -18.17
N ALA A 121 -12.99 14.53 -17.97
CA ALA A 121 -13.87 15.62 -17.52
C ALA A 121 -13.51 16.08 -16.10
N ARG A 122 -13.22 15.17 -15.18
CA ARG A 122 -12.91 15.50 -13.77
C ARG A 122 -11.55 16.15 -13.58
N PHE A 123 -10.53 15.65 -14.27
CA PHE A 123 -9.12 16.02 -14.04
C PHE A 123 -8.54 16.96 -15.10
N GLY A 124 -9.27 17.25 -16.19
CA GLY A 124 -8.82 18.12 -17.25
C GLY A 124 -7.67 17.56 -18.09
N LEU A 125 -7.38 16.26 -17.99
CA LEU A 125 -6.35 15.57 -18.77
C LEU A 125 -7.02 14.75 -19.87
N PRO A 126 -6.67 14.96 -21.15
CA PRO A 126 -7.44 14.38 -22.25
C PRO A 126 -7.22 12.90 -22.51
N LEU A 127 -6.09 12.34 -22.05
CA LEU A 127 -5.69 10.95 -22.34
C LEU A 127 -5.40 10.17 -21.06
N TRP A 128 -5.92 8.94 -21.01
CA TRP A 128 -5.79 8.08 -19.86
C TRP A 128 -5.32 6.69 -20.26
N GLN A 129 -4.42 6.13 -19.46
CA GLN A 129 -3.93 4.77 -19.56
C GLN A 129 -4.24 4.04 -18.25
N PHE A 130 -4.74 2.83 -18.34
CA PHE A 130 -5.09 2.03 -17.17
C PHE A 130 -4.02 0.97 -16.91
N THR A 131 -3.76 0.73 -15.63
CA THR A 131 -2.84 -0.30 -15.15
C THR A 131 -3.48 -1.10 -14.03
N VAL A 132 -2.93 -2.28 -13.71
CA VAL A 132 -3.48 -3.17 -12.69
C VAL A 132 -3.20 -2.67 -11.27
N SER A 133 -2.12 -1.90 -11.10
CA SER A 133 -1.70 -1.40 -9.79
C SER A 133 -1.00 -0.04 -9.89
N ALA A 134 -0.91 0.69 -8.78
CA ALA A 134 -0.12 1.91 -8.68
C ALA A 134 1.38 1.65 -8.98
N THR A 135 1.90 0.48 -8.64
CA THR A 135 3.26 0.06 -9.01
C THR A 135 3.46 0.09 -10.52
N ASP A 136 2.52 -0.48 -11.28
CA ASP A 136 2.61 -0.49 -12.74
C ASP A 136 2.47 0.92 -13.31
N ALA A 137 1.54 1.72 -12.80
CA ALA A 137 1.40 3.12 -13.21
C ALA A 137 2.71 3.89 -13.02
N ASN A 138 3.33 3.80 -11.85
CA ASN A 138 4.58 4.47 -11.55
C ASN A 138 5.75 3.97 -12.43
N ARG A 139 5.82 2.67 -12.72
CA ARG A 139 6.80 2.13 -13.67
C ARG A 139 6.65 2.74 -15.07
N HIS A 140 5.42 2.86 -15.56
CA HIS A 140 5.16 3.50 -16.85
C HIS A 140 5.53 4.99 -16.83
N VAL A 141 5.13 5.73 -15.79
CA VAL A 141 5.47 7.16 -15.64
C VAL A 141 6.98 7.37 -15.64
N ILE A 142 7.73 6.58 -14.88
CA ILE A 142 9.20 6.69 -14.84
C ILE A 142 9.81 6.43 -16.22
N ARG A 143 9.36 5.40 -16.94
CA ARG A 143 9.86 5.09 -18.30
C ARG A 143 9.56 6.22 -19.29
N TYR A 144 8.33 6.72 -19.29
CA TYR A 144 7.94 7.82 -20.18
C TYR A 144 8.69 9.11 -19.84
N SER A 145 8.83 9.44 -18.56
CA SER A 145 9.58 10.60 -18.12
C SER A 145 11.05 10.53 -18.55
N ARG A 146 11.70 9.38 -18.38
CA ARG A 146 13.07 9.16 -18.86
C ARG A 146 13.19 9.27 -20.37
N MET A 147 12.24 8.71 -21.11
CA MET A 147 12.23 8.79 -22.58
C MET A 147 12.10 10.24 -23.07
N ILE A 148 11.20 11.01 -22.47
CA ILE A 148 10.92 12.40 -22.88
C ILE A 148 12.04 13.34 -22.48
N THR A 149 12.59 13.17 -21.28
CA THR A 149 13.56 14.12 -20.72
C THR A 149 15.02 13.75 -20.99
N GLY A 150 15.30 12.49 -21.35
CA GLY A 150 16.66 11.95 -21.41
C GLY A 150 17.37 11.83 -20.05
N ARG A 151 16.67 12.11 -18.93
CA ARG A 151 17.24 12.08 -17.58
C ARG A 151 17.03 10.71 -16.95
N SER A 152 18.06 10.15 -16.32
CA SER A 152 18.02 8.83 -15.71
C SER A 152 17.46 8.82 -14.30
N LYS A 153 17.65 9.89 -13.54
CA LYS A 153 17.28 9.97 -12.11
C LYS A 153 15.86 10.45 -11.91
N ILE A 154 15.23 9.96 -10.85
CA ILE A 154 13.97 10.47 -10.30
C ILE A 154 14.24 11.08 -8.93
N VAL A 155 13.35 11.96 -8.49
CA VAL A 155 13.35 12.49 -7.12
C VAL A 155 12.19 11.86 -6.35
N VAL A 156 12.48 11.36 -5.15
CA VAL A 156 11.47 10.85 -4.21
C VAL A 156 11.64 11.55 -2.86
N ILE A 157 10.52 11.71 -2.14
CA ILE A 157 10.54 12.24 -0.79
C ILE A 157 10.91 11.10 0.18
N ASP A 158 11.75 11.40 1.18
CA ASP A 158 12.18 10.41 2.15
C ASP A 158 10.99 9.74 2.84
N ARG A 159 11.06 8.41 2.99
CA ARG A 159 10.04 7.54 3.58
C ARG A 159 8.70 7.49 2.87
N CYS A 160 8.49 8.16 1.73
CA CYS A 160 7.27 8.01 0.94
C CYS A 160 7.20 6.64 0.28
N TYR A 161 5.97 6.19 -0.02
CA TYR A 161 5.70 4.92 -0.68
C TYR A 161 5.07 5.16 -2.05
N HIS A 162 5.64 4.56 -3.09
CA HIS A 162 5.23 4.72 -4.48
C HIS A 162 4.97 3.37 -5.19
N GLY A 163 4.48 2.39 -4.45
CA GLY A 163 4.40 1.01 -4.93
C GLY A 163 5.74 0.28 -4.83
N SER A 164 5.79 -0.95 -5.33
CA SER A 164 7.00 -1.80 -5.30
C SER A 164 7.89 -1.55 -6.53
N VAL A 165 8.27 -0.29 -6.76
CA VAL A 165 9.20 0.11 -7.81
C VAL A 165 10.58 0.25 -7.19
N ASP A 166 11.57 -0.52 -7.68
CA ASP A 166 12.89 -0.61 -7.05
C ASP A 166 13.55 0.75 -6.84
N GLU A 167 13.50 1.62 -7.84
CA GLU A 167 14.07 2.97 -7.78
C GLU A 167 13.45 3.83 -6.69
N THR A 168 12.20 3.58 -6.30
CA THR A 168 11.50 4.38 -5.29
C THR A 168 11.72 3.91 -3.87
N PHE A 169 12.29 2.70 -3.68
CA PHE A 169 12.67 2.20 -2.36
C PHE A 169 13.99 2.77 -1.86
N ALA A 170 14.10 4.07 -1.91
CA ALA A 170 15.27 4.84 -1.49
C ALA A 170 14.95 5.64 -0.20
N THR A 171 16.00 5.96 0.55
CA THR A 171 15.93 6.78 1.76
C THR A 171 17.25 7.53 1.92
N LEU A 172 17.29 8.49 2.85
CA LEU A 172 18.51 9.16 3.27
C LEU A 172 19.16 8.41 4.44
N ASN A 173 20.47 8.26 4.38
CA ASN A 173 21.24 7.85 5.55
C ASN A 173 21.57 9.06 6.46
N ALA A 174 22.24 8.82 7.59
CA ALA A 174 22.63 9.87 8.54
C ALA A 174 23.57 10.95 7.95
N LEU A 175 24.19 10.69 6.80
CA LEU A 175 25.05 11.64 6.08
C LEU A 175 24.31 12.38 4.96
N GLY A 176 23.00 12.16 4.79
CA GLY A 176 22.19 12.77 3.72
C GLY A 176 22.38 12.11 2.35
N ASN A 177 22.98 10.94 2.27
CA ASN A 177 23.16 10.24 1.00
C ASN A 177 21.97 9.32 0.71
N THR A 178 21.60 9.23 -0.56
CA THR A 178 20.59 8.27 -1.04
C THR A 178 21.12 6.85 -0.93
N VAL A 179 20.38 6.01 -0.21
CA VAL A 179 20.69 4.58 -0.01
C VAL A 179 19.41 3.75 -0.16
N ALA A 180 19.55 2.43 -0.25
CA ALA A 180 18.40 1.53 -0.24
C ALA A 180 17.63 1.63 1.08
N ARG A 181 16.30 1.74 0.99
CA ARG A 181 15.41 1.67 2.13
C ARG A 181 15.42 0.28 2.74
N GLU A 182 15.21 0.17 4.05
CA GLU A 182 15.03 -1.12 4.71
C GLU A 182 13.93 -1.95 4.02
N GLY A 183 14.23 -3.19 3.70
CA GLY A 183 13.36 -4.08 2.94
C GLY A 183 13.52 -4.02 1.43
N ASN A 184 14.30 -3.09 0.88
CA ASN A 184 14.73 -3.13 -0.51
C ASN A 184 15.98 -4.00 -0.63
N ILE A 185 15.75 -5.30 -0.73
CA ILE A 185 16.81 -6.31 -0.92
C ILE A 185 16.93 -6.63 -2.41
N GLY A 186 18.18 -6.71 -2.90
CA GLY A 186 18.44 -7.11 -4.29
C GLY A 186 18.13 -6.03 -5.33
N ALA A 187 18.25 -4.75 -5.00
CA ALA A 187 18.18 -3.69 -6.00
C ALA A 187 19.22 -3.93 -7.10
N PRO A 188 18.83 -3.81 -8.40
CA PRO A 188 19.71 -4.18 -9.53
C PRO A 188 20.93 -3.25 -9.66
N VAL A 189 20.83 -2.03 -9.14
CA VAL A 189 21.90 -1.02 -9.12
C VAL A 189 21.87 -0.26 -7.79
N ALA A 190 22.97 0.41 -7.44
CA ALA A 190 22.97 1.34 -6.32
C ALA A 190 21.96 2.47 -6.57
N LEU A 191 21.11 2.76 -5.57
CA LEU A 191 19.95 3.63 -5.78
C LEU A 191 20.32 5.08 -6.07
N ASP A 192 21.48 5.55 -5.66
CA ASP A 192 22.01 6.88 -6.00
C ASP A 192 22.26 7.07 -7.50
N GLN A 193 22.34 5.98 -8.28
CA GLN A 193 22.45 6.05 -9.74
C GLN A 193 21.13 6.40 -10.42
N THR A 194 20.00 6.04 -9.83
CA THR A 194 18.65 6.18 -10.44
C THR A 194 17.75 7.16 -9.70
N THR A 195 18.13 7.53 -8.47
CA THR A 195 17.23 8.25 -7.55
C THR A 195 18.00 9.31 -6.77
N ARG A 196 17.32 10.42 -6.48
CA ARG A 196 17.67 11.39 -5.45
C ARG A 196 16.56 11.42 -4.41
N VAL A 197 16.93 11.43 -3.15
CA VAL A 197 15.98 11.54 -2.03
C VAL A 197 16.09 12.93 -1.43
N VAL A 198 14.96 13.55 -1.18
CA VAL A 198 14.85 14.83 -0.48
C VAL A 198 13.94 14.67 0.74
N GLU A 199 14.19 15.45 1.77
CA GLU A 199 13.32 15.49 2.94
C GLU A 199 11.95 16.11 2.61
N PHE A 200 10.93 15.73 3.35
CA PHE A 200 9.61 16.34 3.21
C PHE A 200 9.67 17.83 3.60
N ASN A 201 9.06 18.70 2.80
CA ASN A 201 9.09 20.17 2.94
C ASN A 201 10.47 20.82 2.81
N ASP A 202 11.50 20.14 2.36
CA ASP A 202 12.81 20.75 2.04
C ASP A 202 12.78 21.33 0.63
N ILE A 203 12.34 22.58 0.52
CA ILE A 203 12.26 23.29 -0.77
C ILE A 203 13.66 23.48 -1.38
N ALA A 204 14.64 23.88 -0.55
CA ALA A 204 16.01 24.07 -1.02
C ALA A 204 16.66 22.77 -1.50
N GLY A 205 16.44 21.67 -0.79
CA GLY A 205 16.86 20.33 -1.22
C GLY A 205 16.20 19.89 -2.51
N MET A 206 14.91 20.21 -2.70
CA MET A 206 14.19 19.93 -3.94
C MET A 206 14.77 20.71 -5.12
N GLU A 207 14.98 22.03 -4.98
CA GLU A 207 15.61 22.87 -6.01
C GLU A 207 17.00 22.36 -6.41
N LYS A 208 17.80 21.93 -5.42
CA LYS A 208 19.13 21.35 -5.70
C LYS A 208 19.05 19.97 -6.37
N ALA A 209 17.98 19.23 -6.15
CA ALA A 209 17.79 17.91 -6.72
C ALA A 209 17.30 17.94 -8.18
N LEU A 210 16.61 19.01 -8.59
CA LEU A 210 16.11 19.21 -9.96
C LEU A 210 17.20 19.74 -10.88
#